data_c1e133e20baeb7a98c23c40da553b052
#
_entry.id   c1e133e20baeb7a98c23c40da553b052
#
_cell.length_a   1.000
_cell.length_b   1.000
_cell.length_c   1.000
_cell.angle_alpha   90.00
_cell.angle_beta   90.00
_cell.angle_gamma   90.00
#
_symmetry.space_group_name_H-M   'P 1'
#
loop_
_entity.id
_entity.type
_entity.pdbx_description
1 polymer ?
#
loop_
_entity_poly.entity_id
_entity_poly.type
_entity_poly.pdbx_seq_one_letter_code
_entity_poly.pdbx_strand_id
1 'polypeptide(L)'
;MIALLKEYRDCFAWDYTEMPGLDRSIIEHRQPLKKGFRPFQQRARQMKAEVLEEVKKEVEKMLDAGFIRPCRYAEWISSVVPVL
;
A
#
# COMPACT_ATOMS: atom_id res chain seq x y z
N MET A 1 -13.42 -3.13 -25.16
CA MET A 1 -12.68 -2.80 -23.93
C MET A 1 -11.20 -2.55 -24.14
N ILE A 2 -10.49 -3.41 -24.85
CA ILE A 2 -9.05 -3.22 -25.10
C ILE A 2 -8.78 -1.93 -25.89
N ALA A 3 -9.60 -1.62 -26.87
CA ALA A 3 -9.44 -0.39 -27.67
C ALA A 3 -9.64 0.86 -26.80
N LEU A 4 -10.59 0.83 -25.87
CA LEU A 4 -10.83 1.93 -24.95
C LEU A 4 -9.67 2.13 -23.99
N LEU A 5 -9.09 1.04 -23.48
CA LEU A 5 -7.91 1.10 -22.60
C LEU A 5 -6.70 1.69 -23.34
N LYS A 6 -6.53 1.37 -24.60
CA LYS A 6 -5.45 1.92 -25.41
C LYS A 6 -5.65 3.41 -25.71
N GLU A 7 -6.89 3.84 -25.93
CA GLU A 7 -7.24 5.24 -26.17
C GLU A 7 -6.92 6.12 -24.98
N TYR A 8 -7.20 5.62 -23.76
CA TYR A 8 -6.96 6.34 -22.52
C TYR A 8 -5.74 5.86 -21.77
N ARG A 9 -4.74 5.38 -22.50
CA ARG A 9 -3.50 4.85 -21.90
C ARG A 9 -2.81 5.83 -20.99
N ASP A 10 -2.81 7.10 -21.33
CA ASP A 10 -2.20 8.18 -20.55
C ASP A 10 -2.98 8.53 -19.29
N CYS A 11 -4.22 8.05 -19.16
CA CYS A 11 -5.05 8.25 -17.96
C CYS A 11 -4.74 7.24 -16.86
N PHE A 12 -3.93 6.22 -17.13
CA PHE A 12 -3.56 5.20 -16.17
C PHE A 12 -2.15 5.44 -15.63
N ALA A 13 -1.96 5.12 -14.36
CA ALA A 13 -0.63 5.11 -13.76
C ALA A 13 0.05 3.76 -14.02
N TRP A 14 1.23 3.81 -14.58
CA TRP A 14 2.02 2.62 -14.94
C TRP A 14 3.15 2.36 -13.95
N ASP A 15 3.45 3.35 -13.10
CA ASP A 15 4.50 3.28 -12.09
C ASP A 15 4.04 4.07 -10.86
N TYR A 16 4.64 3.79 -9.73
CA TYR A 16 4.33 4.51 -8.48
C TYR A 16 4.60 6.01 -8.59
N THR A 17 5.59 6.40 -9.38
CA THR A 17 5.90 7.82 -9.62
C THR A 17 4.79 8.56 -10.37
N GLU A 18 3.92 7.84 -11.07
CA GLU A 18 2.78 8.40 -11.80
C GLU A 18 1.51 8.46 -10.97
N MET A 19 1.59 8.12 -9.68
CA MET A 19 0.45 8.06 -8.77
C MET A 19 0.62 9.04 -7.62
N PRO A 20 0.59 10.36 -7.88
CA PRO A 20 0.81 11.35 -6.83
C PRO A 20 -0.32 11.43 -5.80
N GLY A 21 -1.48 10.87 -6.14
CA GLY A 21 -2.65 10.96 -5.27
C GLY A 21 -3.31 12.32 -5.30
N LEU A 22 -4.31 12.48 -4.44
CA LEU A 22 -5.01 13.74 -4.28
C LEU A 22 -4.45 14.51 -3.10
N ASP A 23 -4.51 15.85 -3.17
CA ASP A 23 -4.14 16.69 -2.07
C ASP A 23 -5.03 16.39 -0.86
N ARG A 24 -4.44 16.32 0.33
CA ARG A 24 -5.16 16.04 1.58
C ARG A 24 -6.21 17.09 1.91
N SER A 25 -6.06 18.31 1.39
CA SER A 25 -7.06 19.36 1.55
C SER A 25 -8.33 19.08 0.74
N ILE A 26 -8.24 18.28 -0.33
CA ILE A 26 -9.38 17.90 -1.17
C ILE A 26 -10.09 16.70 -0.58
N ILE A 27 -9.35 15.63 -0.33
CA ILE A 27 -9.91 14.39 0.23
C ILE A 27 -8.82 13.62 0.98
N GLU A 28 -9.22 13.00 2.05
CA GLU A 28 -8.38 12.11 2.83
C GLU A 28 -9.22 10.95 3.33
N HIS A 29 -8.75 9.73 3.09
CA HIS A 29 -9.46 8.55 3.55
C HIS A 29 -9.12 8.24 5.00
N ARG A 30 -10.15 8.11 5.82
CA ARG A 30 -10.02 7.60 7.19
C ARG A 30 -10.70 6.25 7.29
N GLN A 31 -10.00 5.30 7.86
CA GLN A 31 -10.58 3.98 8.09
C GLN A 31 -11.58 4.07 9.26
N PRO A 32 -12.85 3.68 9.04
CA PRO A 32 -13.82 3.65 10.13
C PRO A 32 -13.50 2.52 11.11
N LEU A 33 -13.49 2.84 12.39
CA LEU A 33 -13.28 1.85 13.44
C LEU A 33 -14.59 1.63 14.19
N LYS A 34 -14.90 0.37 14.50
CA LYS A 34 -16.07 0.04 15.33
C LYS A 34 -15.80 0.45 16.77
N LYS A 35 -16.80 1.00 17.40
CA LYS A 35 -16.71 1.39 18.82
C LYS A 35 -16.47 0.15 19.69
N GLY A 36 -15.62 0.30 20.70
CA GLY A 36 -15.35 -0.75 21.66
C GLY A 36 -14.24 -1.73 21.25
N PHE A 37 -13.68 -1.58 20.07
CA PHE A 37 -12.54 -2.40 19.65
C PHE A 37 -11.23 -1.74 20.05
N ARG A 38 -10.38 -2.51 20.69
CA ARG A 38 -9.04 -2.06 21.06
C ARG A 38 -8.07 -2.25 19.88
N PRO A 39 -7.06 -1.39 19.74
CA PRO A 39 -6.02 -1.60 18.77
C PRO A 39 -5.38 -2.99 18.92
N PHE A 40 -5.11 -3.62 17.81
CA PHE A 40 -4.52 -4.95 17.76
C PHE A 40 -3.28 -4.96 16.89
N GLN A 41 -2.23 -5.59 17.38
CA GLN A 41 -0.98 -5.75 16.65
C GLN A 41 -0.83 -7.21 16.27
N GLN A 42 -1.01 -7.51 15.00
CA GLN A 42 -0.82 -8.84 14.49
C GLN A 42 0.66 -9.19 14.43
N ARG A 43 1.00 -10.42 14.83
CA ARG A 43 2.39 -10.88 14.72
C ARG A 43 2.79 -11.02 13.26
N ALA A 44 4.05 -10.74 12.97
CA ALA A 44 4.57 -10.93 11.63
C ALA A 44 4.47 -12.40 11.22
N ARG A 45 3.99 -12.64 10.01
CA ARG A 45 3.93 -13.99 9.45
C ARG A 45 5.31 -14.37 8.91
N GLN A 46 5.67 -15.64 9.11
CA GLN A 46 6.87 -16.17 8.51
C GLN A 46 6.63 -16.40 7.02
N MET A 47 7.61 -16.04 6.21
CA MET A 47 7.55 -16.22 4.77
C MET A 47 8.78 -16.99 4.30
N LYS A 48 8.64 -17.72 3.20
CA LYS A 48 9.78 -18.34 2.54
C LYS A 48 10.75 -17.25 2.06
N ALA A 49 12.04 -17.57 2.02
CA ALA A 49 13.06 -16.60 1.62
C ALA A 49 12.80 -15.98 0.25
N GLU A 50 12.31 -16.76 -0.70
CA GLU A 50 11.99 -16.29 -2.06
C GLU A 50 10.88 -15.25 -2.05
N VAL A 51 9.81 -15.51 -1.27
CA VAL A 51 8.70 -14.58 -1.12
C VAL A 51 9.13 -13.33 -0.39
N LEU A 52 9.96 -13.48 0.64
CA LEU A 52 10.46 -12.36 1.43
C LEU A 52 11.27 -11.38 0.59
N GLU A 53 12.08 -11.87 -0.34
CA GLU A 53 12.84 -11.02 -1.26
C GLU A 53 11.93 -10.18 -2.16
N GLU A 54 10.87 -10.79 -2.69
CA GLU A 54 9.91 -10.07 -3.51
C GLU A 54 9.15 -9.01 -2.70
N VAL A 55 8.77 -9.34 -1.47
CA VAL A 55 8.13 -8.38 -0.56
C VAL A 55 9.05 -7.21 -0.27
N LYS A 56 10.32 -7.47 -0.01
CA LYS A 56 11.32 -6.41 0.23
C LYS A 56 11.43 -5.47 -0.96
N LYS A 57 11.48 -6.02 -2.17
CA LYS A 57 11.54 -5.20 -3.40
C LYS A 57 10.34 -4.28 -3.53
N GLU A 58 9.14 -4.79 -3.30
CA GLU A 58 7.92 -3.99 -3.37
C GLU A 58 7.89 -2.91 -2.29
N VAL A 59 8.28 -3.24 -1.07
CA VAL A 59 8.33 -2.27 0.02
C VAL A 59 9.33 -1.16 -0.29
N GLU A 60 10.49 -1.49 -0.83
CA GLU A 60 11.49 -0.50 -1.22
C GLU A 60 10.99 0.42 -2.33
N LYS A 61 10.28 -0.12 -3.31
CA LYS A 61 9.65 0.69 -4.36
C LYS A 61 8.65 1.69 -3.80
N MET A 62 7.82 1.25 -2.88
CA MET A 62 6.83 2.11 -2.25
C MET A 62 7.47 3.18 -1.36
N LEU A 63 8.55 2.84 -0.67
CA LEU A 63 9.30 3.81 0.13
C LEU A 63 9.94 4.89 -0.76
N ASP A 64 10.58 4.47 -1.85
CA ASP A 64 11.23 5.38 -2.79
C ASP A 64 10.23 6.31 -3.47
N ALA A 65 9.05 5.80 -3.75
CA ALA A 65 7.97 6.58 -4.36
C ALA A 65 7.22 7.49 -3.37
N GLY A 66 7.49 7.34 -2.08
CA GLY A 66 6.85 8.16 -1.04
C GLY A 66 5.45 7.70 -0.64
N PHE A 67 5.02 6.51 -1.03
CA PHE A 67 3.70 5.99 -0.68
C PHE A 67 3.60 5.52 0.75
N ILE A 68 4.71 5.06 1.32
CA ILE A 68 4.76 4.56 2.69
C ILE A 68 5.92 5.22 3.43
N ARG A 69 5.84 5.20 4.74
CA ARG A 69 6.89 5.71 5.61
C ARG A 69 7.06 4.77 6.81
N PRO A 70 8.25 4.71 7.41
CA PRO A 70 8.45 3.94 8.64
C PRO A 70 7.61 4.53 9.78
N CYS A 71 7.07 3.65 10.62
CA CYS A 71 6.35 4.04 11.81
C CYS A 71 6.75 3.13 12.97
N ARG A 72 7.20 3.73 14.10
CA ARG A 72 7.69 2.95 15.25
C ARG A 72 6.59 2.56 16.25
N TYR A 73 5.61 3.42 16.43
CA TYR A 73 4.63 3.29 17.50
C TYR A 73 3.21 3.17 16.98
N ALA A 74 3.01 2.28 16.01
CA ALA A 74 1.69 2.04 15.46
C ALA A 74 0.84 1.25 16.47
N GLU A 75 -0.38 1.69 16.69
CA GLU A 75 -1.35 0.99 17.53
C GLU A 75 -1.95 -0.20 16.80
N TRP A 76 -2.24 -0.04 15.52
CA TRP A 76 -2.81 -1.08 14.67
C TRP A 76 -1.76 -1.60 13.72
N ILE A 77 -1.49 -2.89 13.79
CA ILE A 77 -0.51 -3.54 12.90
C ILE A 77 -1.12 -4.79 12.30
N SER A 78 -1.05 -4.91 10.98
CA SER A 78 -1.40 -6.13 10.26
C SER A 78 -0.18 -6.72 9.57
N SER A 79 -0.17 -8.03 9.42
CA SER A 79 0.89 -8.71 8.70
C SER A 79 0.75 -8.49 7.20
N VAL A 80 1.88 -8.46 6.50
CA VAL A 80 1.89 -8.38 5.04
C VAL A 80 1.37 -9.70 4.46
N VAL A 81 0.46 -9.60 3.48
CA VAL A 81 -0.09 -10.75 2.77
C VAL A 81 0.30 -10.62 1.30
N PRO A 82 1.28 -11.41 0.83
CA PRO A 82 1.62 -11.39 -0.58
C PRO A 82 0.53 -12.05 -1.42
N VAL A 83 0.19 -11.42 -2.53
CA VAL A 83 -0.79 -11.93 -3.49
C VAL A 83 -0.10 -12.16 -4.81
N LEU A 84 -0.20 -13.38 -5.30
CA LEU A 84 0.40 -13.78 -6.58
C LEU A 84 -0.54 -13.51 -7.75
#